data_477d7d6ea527456f5600be766e1d25eb
#
_entry.id   477d7d6ea527456f5600be766e1d25eb
#
_cell.length_a   1.000
_cell.length_b   1.000
_cell.length_c   1.000
_cell.angle_alpha   90.00
_cell.angle_beta   90.00
_cell.angle_gamma   90.00
#
_symmetry.space_group_name_H-M   'P 1'
#
loop_
_entity.id
_entity.type
_entity.pdbx_description
1 polymer ?
#
loop_
_entity_poly.entity_id
_entity_poly.type
_entity_poly.pdbx_seq_one_letter_code
_entity_poly.pdbx_strand_id
1 'polypeptide(L)'
;MKTNHHGRVKTMVVMILLASVITGLKAAPPAPKKGNIALKSLTSITFNKDGILFLADPLGTHVYAIETQSATQPNPDKLNVANIDEKVAALLGVQVKDAKIVDMAVHPISKEIYLAVTRTGSPAQSLLIKIDHKGNLQPLTLNNVSFYETSLTDVPAPGTKLPKEWHSLNMAVTDMAFIDGELFVAGLSGEQFSSKMRRFVFPFTNQSQAVQLEIFHTSHDTYETHSPIETFLPFPINGQMNILAGYGCSPVAKFSLQDIRSNKQLRGVTLAELGGGNRPVDMIAYKKDGKDYVLIANSDRTMMRMSSEDLDKGKPLTTVVPGAYVNAGVNYLAIAEVGVMQLDDFNDKSFIVIQRNINDGSLNLKTMEKWF
;
A
#
# COMPACT_ATOMS: atom_id res chain seq x y z
N MET A 1 71.00 40.64 -61.41
CA MET A 1 69.73 40.92 -60.74
C MET A 1 69.28 39.67 -59.99
N LYS A 2 69.30 39.64 -58.65
CA LYS A 2 68.98 38.54 -57.80
C LYS A 2 67.56 38.76 -57.22
N THR A 3 66.64 37.90 -57.51
CA THR A 3 65.27 37.90 -56.94
C THR A 3 65.19 36.91 -55.79
N ASN A 4 64.99 37.42 -54.59
CA ASN A 4 64.71 36.57 -53.38
C ASN A 4 63.25 36.16 -53.31
N HIS A 5 63.03 34.87 -53.24
CA HIS A 5 61.72 34.32 -52.85
C HIS A 5 61.71 33.98 -51.40
N HIS A 6 60.87 34.64 -50.61
CA HIS A 6 60.58 34.31 -49.22
C HIS A 6 59.39 33.35 -49.19
N GLY A 7 59.65 32.09 -48.84
CA GLY A 7 58.64 31.12 -48.53
C GLY A 7 58.03 31.36 -47.15
N ARG A 8 56.73 31.61 -47.06
CA ARG A 8 55.95 31.63 -45.80
C ARG A 8 55.56 30.24 -45.38
N VAL A 9 56.14 29.75 -44.27
CA VAL A 9 55.72 28.55 -43.58
C VAL A 9 54.43 28.87 -42.80
N LYS A 10 53.33 28.26 -43.16
CA LYS A 10 52.07 28.29 -42.37
C LYS A 10 52.14 27.23 -41.31
N THR A 11 52.28 27.59 -40.05
CA THR A 11 52.17 26.73 -38.90
C THR A 11 50.70 26.47 -38.64
N MET A 12 50.24 25.22 -38.83
CA MET A 12 48.90 24.75 -38.54
C MET A 12 48.86 24.30 -37.10
N VAL A 13 48.21 25.08 -36.22
CA VAL A 13 47.98 24.69 -34.82
C VAL A 13 46.76 23.76 -34.79
N VAL A 14 46.98 22.48 -34.53
CA VAL A 14 45.91 21.49 -34.31
C VAL A 14 45.51 21.59 -32.84
N MET A 15 44.36 22.18 -32.59
CA MET A 15 43.74 22.25 -31.26
C MET A 15 43.00 20.89 -31.01
N ILE A 16 43.58 20.00 -30.21
CA ILE A 16 42.95 18.77 -29.77
C ILE A 16 41.98 19.13 -28.63
N LEU A 17 40.67 19.16 -28.92
CA LEU A 17 39.66 19.22 -27.87
C LEU A 17 39.58 17.87 -27.17
N LEU A 18 40.10 17.73 -25.96
CA LEU A 18 39.80 16.64 -25.05
C LEU A 18 38.37 16.82 -24.54
N ALA A 19 37.42 16.10 -25.12
CA ALA A 19 36.08 15.92 -24.55
C ALA A 19 36.19 14.94 -23.37
N SER A 20 36.24 15.46 -22.15
CA SER A 20 36.13 14.67 -20.93
C SER A 20 34.71 14.15 -20.84
N VAL A 21 34.51 12.86 -21.19
CA VAL A 21 33.28 12.13 -20.90
C VAL A 21 33.24 11.92 -19.40
N ILE A 22 32.50 12.76 -18.69
CA ILE A 22 32.15 12.53 -17.29
C ILE A 22 31.10 11.38 -17.28
N THR A 23 31.58 10.14 -17.22
CA THR A 23 30.72 9.03 -16.85
C THR A 23 30.33 9.20 -15.40
N GLY A 24 29.13 9.71 -15.14
CA GLY A 24 28.60 9.79 -13.81
C GLY A 24 28.57 8.38 -13.21
N LEU A 25 29.49 8.08 -12.29
CA LEU A 25 29.41 6.87 -11.46
C LEU A 25 28.06 6.96 -10.70
N LYS A 26 27.09 6.15 -11.10
CA LYS A 26 25.93 5.90 -10.24
C LYS A 26 26.46 5.24 -8.97
N ALA A 27 26.20 5.86 -7.83
CA ALA A 27 26.53 5.25 -6.54
C ALA A 27 25.90 3.83 -6.49
N ALA A 28 26.68 2.88 -5.97
CA ALA A 28 26.15 1.55 -5.77
C ALA A 28 24.90 1.60 -4.87
N PRO A 29 23.87 0.77 -5.14
CA PRO A 29 22.70 0.75 -4.29
C PRO A 29 23.09 0.40 -2.85
N PRO A 30 22.36 0.94 -1.84
CA PRO A 30 22.63 0.63 -0.44
C PRO A 30 22.59 -0.88 -0.20
N ALA A 31 23.52 -1.39 0.60
CA ALA A 31 23.51 -2.78 1.02
C ALA A 31 22.57 -2.97 2.21
N PRO A 32 21.93 -4.15 2.36
CA PRO A 32 21.11 -4.45 3.52
C PRO A 32 21.94 -4.48 4.81
N LYS A 33 21.33 -4.07 5.91
CA LYS A 33 21.89 -4.22 7.26
C LYS A 33 21.60 -5.64 7.76
N LYS A 34 22.42 -6.13 8.68
CA LYS A 34 22.16 -7.38 9.40
C LYS A 34 21.96 -7.08 10.88
N GLY A 35 20.87 -7.59 11.46
CA GLY A 35 20.55 -7.30 12.86
C GLY A 35 19.15 -7.75 13.28
N ASN A 36 18.66 -7.14 14.36
CA ASN A 36 17.36 -7.41 14.94
C ASN A 36 16.43 -6.23 14.66
N ILE A 37 15.21 -6.51 14.21
CA ILE A 37 14.14 -5.51 14.08
C ILE A 37 13.22 -5.65 15.28
N ALA A 38 13.13 -4.59 16.09
CA ALA A 38 12.24 -4.51 17.25
C ALA A 38 11.06 -3.58 16.91
N LEU A 39 9.97 -4.14 16.37
CA LEU A 39 8.78 -3.38 16.00
C LEU A 39 8.08 -2.82 17.24
N LYS A 40 7.76 -1.52 17.22
CA LYS A 40 6.88 -0.88 18.21
C LYS A 40 5.42 -0.94 17.81
N SER A 41 5.17 -1.01 16.50
CA SER A 41 3.86 -1.24 15.89
C SER A 41 4.05 -1.97 14.58
N LEU A 42 2.95 -2.46 14.02
CA LEU A 42 2.91 -3.00 12.66
C LEU A 42 1.50 -2.74 12.13
N THR A 43 1.37 -1.83 11.15
CA THR A 43 0.07 -1.36 10.69
C THR A 43 -0.25 -1.77 9.26
N SER A 44 0.77 -2.00 8.44
CA SER A 44 0.61 -2.48 7.07
C SER A 44 1.82 -3.29 6.63
N ILE A 45 1.59 -4.26 5.74
CA ILE A 45 2.61 -5.08 5.10
C ILE A 45 2.29 -5.20 3.60
N THR A 46 3.32 -5.21 2.76
CA THR A 46 3.16 -5.44 1.32
C THR A 46 4.39 -6.09 0.74
N PHE A 47 4.23 -6.80 -0.36
CA PHE A 47 5.34 -7.37 -1.11
C PHE A 47 5.65 -6.59 -2.38
N ASN A 48 6.93 -6.58 -2.78
CA ASN A 48 7.23 -6.36 -4.19
C ASN A 48 7.16 -7.71 -4.95
N LYS A 49 7.22 -7.65 -6.27
CA LYS A 49 7.17 -8.85 -7.13
C LYS A 49 8.32 -9.86 -6.91
N ASP A 50 9.42 -9.42 -6.30
CA ASP A 50 10.63 -10.22 -6.09
C ASP A 50 10.62 -10.90 -4.70
N GLY A 51 9.56 -10.73 -3.90
CA GLY A 51 9.40 -11.34 -2.57
C GLY A 51 10.04 -10.56 -1.43
N ILE A 52 10.37 -9.28 -1.64
CA ILE A 52 10.74 -8.39 -0.54
C ILE A 52 9.48 -7.97 0.21
N LEU A 53 9.44 -8.23 1.50
CA LEU A 53 8.35 -7.83 2.38
C LEU A 53 8.65 -6.49 3.04
N PHE A 54 7.77 -5.53 2.84
CA PHE A 54 7.81 -4.22 3.51
C PHE A 54 6.93 -4.23 4.75
N LEU A 55 7.42 -3.63 5.83
CA LEU A 55 6.79 -3.58 7.16
C LEU A 55 6.69 -2.14 7.63
N ALA A 56 5.48 -1.67 7.93
CA ALA A 56 5.27 -0.33 8.47
C ALA A 56 5.25 -0.33 10.00
N ASP A 57 6.18 0.36 10.61
CA ASP A 57 6.26 0.60 12.06
C ASP A 57 6.13 2.11 12.37
N PRO A 58 4.92 2.69 12.31
CA PRO A 58 4.74 4.12 12.56
C PRO A 58 5.14 4.56 13.97
N LEU A 59 4.92 3.76 15.01
CA LEU A 59 5.34 4.10 16.36
C LEU A 59 6.87 4.00 16.55
N GLY A 60 7.53 3.16 15.75
CA GLY A 60 8.98 3.10 15.64
C GLY A 60 9.55 4.16 14.69
N THR A 61 8.69 4.87 13.95
CA THR A 61 9.03 5.85 12.92
C THR A 61 9.86 5.30 11.75
N HIS A 62 9.62 4.02 11.39
CA HIS A 62 10.37 3.34 10.34
C HIS A 62 9.48 2.55 9.39
N VAL A 63 10.00 2.35 8.20
CA VAL A 63 9.60 1.27 7.29
C VAL A 63 10.80 0.38 7.09
N TYR A 64 10.59 -0.92 7.24
CA TYR A 64 11.60 -1.95 7.00
C TYR A 64 11.27 -2.71 5.72
N ALA A 65 12.31 -3.25 5.07
CA ALA A 65 12.16 -4.19 3.96
C ALA A 65 13.05 -5.40 4.23
N ILE A 66 12.47 -6.61 4.22
CA ILE A 66 13.17 -7.86 4.50
C ILE A 66 13.01 -8.85 3.35
N GLU A 67 14.07 -9.62 3.09
CA GLU A 67 13.97 -10.76 2.20
C GLU A 67 13.27 -11.92 2.93
N THR A 68 12.23 -12.46 2.30
CA THR A 68 11.55 -13.62 2.84
C THR A 68 12.09 -14.88 2.17
N GLN A 69 12.57 -15.83 2.97
CA GLN A 69 12.93 -17.14 2.45
C GLN A 69 11.65 -17.94 2.21
N SER A 70 11.30 -18.13 0.96
CA SER A 70 10.17 -18.97 0.56
C SER A 70 10.67 -20.15 -0.25
N ALA A 71 10.36 -21.36 0.19
CA ALA A 71 10.51 -22.52 -0.67
C ALA A 71 9.44 -22.45 -1.78
N THR A 72 9.86 -22.66 -3.04
CA THR A 72 8.91 -22.85 -4.15
C THR A 72 8.16 -24.17 -3.91
N GLN A 73 6.93 -24.07 -3.46
CA GLN A 73 6.02 -25.19 -3.32
C GLN A 73 4.92 -25.07 -4.40
N PRO A 74 4.34 -26.19 -4.86
CA PRO A 74 3.17 -26.11 -5.71
C PRO A 74 2.06 -25.31 -5.00
N ASN A 75 1.50 -24.31 -5.67
CA ASN A 75 0.40 -23.54 -5.12
C ASN A 75 -0.81 -24.42 -4.88
N PRO A 76 -1.43 -24.39 -3.71
CA PRO A 76 -2.69 -25.06 -3.51
C PRO A 76 -3.79 -24.35 -4.33
N ASP A 77 -4.67 -25.12 -4.96
CA ASP A 77 -5.84 -24.53 -5.62
C ASP A 77 -6.78 -23.84 -4.60
N LYS A 78 -6.84 -24.40 -3.39
CA LYS A 78 -7.68 -23.89 -2.30
C LYS A 78 -6.94 -23.94 -0.97
N LEU A 79 -7.17 -22.94 -0.14
CA LEU A 79 -6.74 -22.89 1.25
C LEU A 79 -7.93 -22.48 2.11
N ASN A 80 -8.12 -23.18 3.24
CA ASN A 80 -9.15 -22.84 4.22
C ASN A 80 -8.62 -23.09 5.63
N VAL A 81 -8.54 -22.04 6.43
CA VAL A 81 -8.14 -22.09 7.84
C VAL A 81 -9.28 -21.48 8.66
N ALA A 82 -10.15 -22.35 9.17
CA ALA A 82 -11.24 -21.91 10.04
C ALA A 82 -10.69 -21.37 11.36
N ASN A 83 -11.39 -20.39 11.93
CA ASN A 83 -11.10 -19.76 13.22
C ASN A 83 -9.65 -19.29 13.29
N ILE A 84 -9.21 -18.51 12.28
CA ILE A 84 -7.82 -18.03 12.20
C ILE A 84 -7.46 -17.11 13.39
N ASP A 85 -8.42 -16.35 13.91
CA ASP A 85 -8.29 -15.52 15.10
C ASP A 85 -7.99 -16.35 16.36
N GLU A 86 -8.72 -17.46 16.58
CA GLU A 86 -8.45 -18.39 17.67
C GLU A 86 -7.07 -19.05 17.55
N LYS A 87 -6.70 -19.45 16.33
CA LYS A 87 -5.38 -20.07 16.07
C LYS A 87 -4.24 -19.09 16.31
N VAL A 88 -4.40 -17.83 15.89
CA VAL A 88 -3.45 -16.75 16.16
C VAL A 88 -3.37 -16.50 17.66
N ALA A 89 -4.49 -16.38 18.36
CA ALA A 89 -4.52 -16.18 19.81
C ALA A 89 -3.86 -17.33 20.57
N ALA A 90 -4.14 -18.58 20.20
CA ALA A 90 -3.52 -19.77 20.78
C ALA A 90 -2.00 -19.80 20.55
N LEU A 91 -1.54 -19.46 19.33
CA LEU A 91 -0.11 -19.36 19.01
C LEU A 91 0.60 -18.32 19.87
N LEU A 92 -0.08 -17.23 20.24
CA LEU A 92 0.45 -16.15 21.07
C LEU A 92 0.25 -16.36 22.58
N GLY A 93 -0.49 -17.40 22.97
CA GLY A 93 -0.83 -17.68 24.36
C GLY A 93 -1.71 -16.59 25.01
N VAL A 94 -2.64 -16.00 24.24
CA VAL A 94 -3.55 -14.94 24.68
C VAL A 94 -5.01 -15.27 24.36
N GLN A 95 -5.94 -14.45 24.84
CA GLN A 95 -7.34 -14.54 24.43
C GLN A 95 -7.55 -13.94 23.02
N VAL A 96 -8.58 -14.36 22.31
CA VAL A 96 -8.90 -13.89 20.96
C VAL A 96 -9.01 -12.36 20.90
N LYS A 97 -9.66 -11.74 21.89
CA LYS A 97 -9.79 -10.28 21.97
C LYS A 97 -8.46 -9.53 22.10
N ASP A 98 -7.39 -10.22 22.55
CA ASP A 98 -6.06 -9.67 22.78
C ASP A 98 -5.10 -9.92 21.58
N ALA A 99 -5.58 -10.60 20.54
CA ALA A 99 -4.86 -10.83 19.28
C ALA A 99 -5.62 -10.20 18.12
N LYS A 100 -5.03 -9.21 17.47
CA LYS A 100 -5.64 -8.53 16.33
C LYS A 100 -4.82 -8.79 15.07
N ILE A 101 -5.43 -9.40 14.06
CA ILE A 101 -4.90 -9.41 12.71
C ILE A 101 -5.13 -8.01 12.13
N VAL A 102 -4.05 -7.35 11.74
CA VAL A 102 -4.06 -5.95 11.30
C VAL A 102 -4.03 -5.84 9.79
N ASP A 103 -3.22 -6.71 9.16
CA ASP A 103 -3.04 -6.71 7.72
C ASP A 103 -2.62 -8.10 7.22
N MET A 104 -2.79 -8.35 5.93
CA MET A 104 -2.46 -9.61 5.27
C MET A 104 -1.80 -9.35 3.91
N ALA A 105 -0.75 -10.10 3.58
CA ALA A 105 -0.15 -10.07 2.27
C ALA A 105 0.21 -11.48 1.79
N VAL A 106 -0.01 -11.75 0.51
CA VAL A 106 0.35 -13.00 -0.16
C VAL A 106 1.73 -12.86 -0.79
N HIS A 107 2.63 -13.78 -0.49
CA HIS A 107 3.94 -13.80 -1.12
C HIS A 107 3.81 -14.05 -2.63
N PRO A 108 4.35 -13.19 -3.50
CA PRO A 108 4.06 -13.22 -4.94
C PRO A 108 4.52 -14.50 -5.62
N ILE A 109 5.58 -15.14 -5.12
CA ILE A 109 6.18 -16.32 -5.73
C ILE A 109 5.68 -17.60 -5.05
N SER A 110 5.84 -17.74 -3.73
CA SER A 110 5.49 -18.98 -3.02
C SER A 110 4.00 -19.10 -2.70
N LYS A 111 3.23 -17.99 -2.73
CA LYS A 111 1.83 -17.93 -2.32
C LYS A 111 1.59 -18.30 -0.85
N GLU A 112 2.63 -18.35 -0.03
CA GLU A 112 2.49 -18.36 1.42
C GLU A 112 1.86 -17.02 1.89
N ILE A 113 1.10 -17.06 2.98
CA ILE A 113 0.38 -15.89 3.47
C ILE A 113 1.10 -15.33 4.69
N TYR A 114 1.24 -14.03 4.74
CA TYR A 114 1.84 -13.30 5.85
C TYR A 114 0.78 -12.45 6.53
N LEU A 115 0.73 -12.53 7.85
CA LEU A 115 -0.18 -11.74 8.69
C LEU A 115 0.64 -10.77 9.54
N ALA A 116 0.26 -9.50 9.50
CA ALA A 116 0.63 -8.53 10.53
C ALA A 116 -0.32 -8.71 11.73
N VAL A 117 0.23 -8.95 12.90
CA VAL A 117 -0.56 -9.21 14.10
C VAL A 117 -0.10 -8.30 15.24
N THR A 118 -1.06 -7.73 15.95
CA THR A 118 -0.82 -7.01 17.20
C THR A 118 -1.40 -7.80 18.37
N ARG A 119 -0.54 -8.17 19.31
CA ARG A 119 -0.94 -8.60 20.62
C ARG A 119 -1.19 -7.36 21.47
N THR A 120 -2.44 -7.18 21.93
CA THR A 120 -2.79 -6.12 22.89
C THR A 120 -2.45 -6.54 24.31
N GLY A 121 -2.45 -5.60 25.24
CA GLY A 121 -2.08 -5.86 26.62
C GLY A 121 -0.72 -5.27 26.99
N SER A 122 -0.19 -5.62 28.15
CA SER A 122 1.08 -5.05 28.65
C SER A 122 2.11 -6.17 28.83
N PRO A 123 3.20 -6.16 28.05
CA PRO A 123 3.50 -5.22 26.97
C PRO A 123 2.74 -5.56 25.67
N ALA A 124 2.32 -4.54 24.93
CA ALA A 124 1.84 -4.71 23.57
C ALA A 124 3.00 -5.16 22.66
N GLN A 125 2.72 -6.03 21.71
CA GLN A 125 3.72 -6.56 20.80
C GLN A 125 3.16 -6.68 19.39
N SER A 126 3.93 -6.25 18.39
CA SER A 126 3.64 -6.47 16.97
C SER A 126 4.55 -7.57 16.43
N LEU A 127 3.99 -8.42 15.61
CA LEU A 127 4.70 -9.58 15.06
C LEU A 127 4.15 -10.00 13.70
N LEU A 128 4.93 -10.78 12.99
CA LEU A 128 4.55 -11.43 11.74
C LEU A 128 4.27 -12.91 12.00
N ILE A 129 3.23 -13.41 11.34
CA ILE A 129 2.91 -14.84 11.28
C ILE A 129 2.89 -15.25 9.81
N LYS A 130 3.59 -16.31 9.48
CA LYS A 130 3.53 -16.94 8.17
C LYS A 130 2.59 -18.12 8.20
N ILE A 131 1.78 -18.31 7.17
CA ILE A 131 0.89 -19.45 6.98
C ILE A 131 1.34 -20.19 5.73
N ASP A 132 1.66 -21.47 5.89
CA ASP A 132 2.07 -22.34 4.80
C ASP A 132 0.87 -22.85 3.97
N HIS A 133 1.15 -23.58 2.90
CA HIS A 133 0.15 -24.15 1.99
C HIS A 133 -0.76 -25.22 2.64
N LYS A 134 -0.44 -25.67 3.84
CA LYS A 134 -1.26 -26.61 4.62
C LYS A 134 -2.10 -25.88 5.68
N GLY A 135 -1.95 -24.56 5.79
CA GLY A 135 -2.63 -23.75 6.80
C GLY A 135 -1.95 -23.76 8.17
N ASN A 136 -0.70 -24.21 8.27
CA ASN A 136 0.06 -24.14 9.51
C ASN A 136 0.59 -22.74 9.75
N LEU A 137 0.40 -22.23 10.97
CA LEU A 137 0.86 -20.92 11.39
C LEU A 137 2.25 -21.01 12.01
N GLN A 138 3.14 -20.11 11.63
CA GLN A 138 4.51 -20.01 12.16
C GLN A 138 4.85 -18.55 12.45
N PRO A 139 5.26 -18.18 13.68
CA PRO A 139 5.81 -16.86 13.94
C PRO A 139 7.08 -16.65 13.12
N LEU A 140 7.20 -15.50 12.48
CA LEU A 140 8.41 -15.11 11.77
C LEU A 140 9.31 -14.32 12.71
N THR A 141 10.50 -14.85 12.98
CA THR A 141 11.49 -14.14 13.77
C THR A 141 12.11 -13.00 12.97
N LEU A 142 12.22 -11.83 13.60
CA LEU A 142 12.92 -10.67 13.07
C LEU A 142 14.31 -10.49 13.72
N ASN A 143 14.84 -11.54 14.34
CA ASN A 143 16.18 -11.57 14.91
C ASN A 143 17.20 -12.07 13.88
N ASN A 144 18.35 -11.38 13.80
CA ASN A 144 19.46 -11.71 12.90
C ASN A 144 19.04 -11.78 11.43
N VAL A 145 18.15 -10.87 11.00
CA VAL A 145 17.67 -10.77 9.64
C VAL A 145 18.50 -9.78 8.84
N SER A 146 18.52 -9.95 7.51
CA SER A 146 19.02 -8.97 6.57
C SER A 146 17.88 -8.05 6.16
N PHE A 147 18.06 -6.72 6.32
CA PHE A 147 16.99 -5.77 6.07
C PHE A 147 17.49 -4.42 5.57
N TYR A 148 16.62 -3.71 4.89
CA TYR A 148 16.74 -2.28 4.62
C TYR A 148 15.78 -1.52 5.55
N GLU A 149 16.11 -0.28 5.86
CA GLU A 149 15.21 0.59 6.63
C GLU A 149 15.23 2.00 6.10
N THR A 150 14.12 2.71 6.28
CA THR A 150 14.01 4.15 6.06
C THR A 150 13.16 4.78 7.16
N SER A 151 13.42 6.07 7.45
CA SER A 151 12.71 6.78 8.51
C SER A 151 11.45 7.47 7.98
N LEU A 152 10.40 7.45 8.78
CA LEU A 152 9.20 8.27 8.65
C LEU A 152 9.39 9.53 9.48
N THR A 153 9.82 10.63 8.85
CA THR A 153 10.26 11.85 9.55
C THR A 153 9.12 12.79 9.95
N ASP A 154 7.91 12.56 9.43
CA ASP A 154 6.75 13.43 9.60
C ASP A 154 5.58 12.75 10.38
N VAL A 155 5.87 11.67 11.06
CA VAL A 155 4.91 11.00 11.96
C VAL A 155 4.56 11.95 13.12
N PRO A 156 3.28 12.07 13.51
CA PRO A 156 2.90 12.87 14.67
C PRO A 156 3.64 12.40 15.92
N ALA A 157 4.22 13.34 16.67
CA ALA A 157 4.91 13.03 17.91
C ALA A 157 3.92 12.45 18.96
N PRO A 158 4.35 11.57 19.86
CA PRO A 158 3.53 11.12 20.98
C PRO A 158 2.94 12.32 21.76
N GLY A 159 1.63 12.27 22.04
CA GLY A 159 0.91 13.36 22.70
C GLY A 159 0.45 14.49 21.79
N THR A 160 0.76 14.47 20.50
CA THR A 160 0.21 15.43 19.52
C THR A 160 -1.31 15.30 19.45
N LYS A 161 -2.02 16.43 19.57
CA LYS A 161 -3.47 16.46 19.31
C LYS A 161 -3.70 16.29 17.80
N LEU A 162 -4.30 15.18 17.43
CA LEU A 162 -4.65 14.87 16.05
C LEU A 162 -5.93 15.62 15.63
N PRO A 163 -6.16 15.84 14.32
CA PRO A 163 -7.29 16.62 13.81
C PRO A 163 -8.67 16.09 14.23
N LYS A 164 -8.81 14.78 14.38
CA LYS A 164 -10.04 14.10 14.82
C LYS A 164 -9.76 13.25 16.05
N GLU A 165 -10.73 13.12 16.94
CA GLU A 165 -10.61 12.33 18.18
C GLU A 165 -10.34 10.83 17.92
N TRP A 166 -10.86 10.31 16.81
CA TRP A 166 -10.66 8.91 16.41
C TRP A 166 -9.33 8.64 15.69
N HIS A 167 -8.56 9.70 15.34
CA HIS A 167 -7.22 9.52 14.78
C HIS A 167 -6.26 8.96 15.84
N SER A 168 -5.35 8.12 15.40
CA SER A 168 -4.28 7.56 16.22
C SER A 168 -2.92 7.68 15.54
N LEU A 169 -1.85 7.59 16.31
CA LEU A 169 -0.48 7.64 15.77
C LEU A 169 -0.21 6.48 14.78
N ASN A 170 -0.89 5.36 14.94
CA ASN A 170 -0.81 4.25 14.01
C ASN A 170 -1.30 4.61 12.60
N MET A 171 -2.18 5.61 12.46
CA MET A 171 -2.65 6.11 11.17
C MET A 171 -1.60 6.93 10.42
N ALA A 172 -0.39 7.09 10.95
CA ALA A 172 0.72 7.64 10.18
C ALA A 172 1.13 6.72 9.02
N VAL A 173 0.82 5.44 9.09
CA VAL A 173 0.81 4.52 7.95
C VAL A 173 -0.47 3.69 8.02
N THR A 174 -1.31 3.81 7.01
CA THR A 174 -2.58 3.10 6.89
C THR A 174 -2.53 2.01 5.83
N ASP A 175 -1.75 2.23 4.76
CA ASP A 175 -1.59 1.27 3.67
C ASP A 175 -0.30 1.52 2.89
N MET A 176 0.20 0.49 2.19
CA MET A 176 1.42 0.54 1.37
C MET A 176 1.26 -0.23 0.07
N ALA A 177 1.88 0.29 -1.00
CA ALA A 177 2.00 -0.43 -2.28
C ALA A 177 3.36 -0.20 -2.92
N PHE A 178 3.93 -1.24 -3.54
CA PHE A 178 5.17 -1.14 -4.30
C PHE A 178 4.88 -0.94 -5.79
N ILE A 179 5.31 0.19 -6.35
CA ILE A 179 4.97 0.60 -7.72
C ILE A 179 6.25 1.11 -8.42
N ASP A 180 6.65 0.48 -9.52
CA ASP A 180 7.74 0.93 -10.39
C ASP A 180 9.06 1.24 -9.64
N GLY A 181 9.46 0.40 -8.68
CA GLY A 181 10.70 0.58 -7.92
C GLY A 181 10.60 1.54 -6.74
N GLU A 182 9.42 2.06 -6.44
CA GLU A 182 9.14 2.93 -5.31
C GLU A 182 8.12 2.30 -4.36
N LEU A 183 8.31 2.45 -3.07
CA LEU A 183 7.31 2.14 -2.06
C LEU A 183 6.46 3.40 -1.80
N PHE A 184 5.17 3.29 -2.05
CA PHE A 184 4.17 4.29 -1.71
C PHE A 184 3.58 3.97 -0.35
N VAL A 185 3.47 4.98 0.51
CA VAL A 185 3.03 4.85 1.90
C VAL A 185 1.99 5.90 2.21
N ALA A 186 0.73 5.49 2.34
CA ALA A 186 -0.38 6.35 2.69
C ALA A 186 -0.51 6.50 4.22
N GLY A 187 -1.02 7.63 4.66
CA GLY A 187 -1.32 7.86 6.07
C GLY A 187 -1.36 9.34 6.46
N LEU A 188 -1.39 9.58 7.74
CA LEU A 188 -1.44 10.93 8.31
C LEU A 188 -0.05 11.42 8.73
N SER A 189 0.17 12.72 8.63
CA SER A 189 1.34 13.41 9.19
C SER A 189 0.96 14.28 10.38
N GLY A 190 1.97 14.80 11.09
CA GLY A 190 1.78 15.79 12.17
C GLY A 190 1.46 17.20 11.69
N GLU A 191 1.32 17.42 10.39
CA GLU A 191 1.04 18.73 9.81
C GLU A 191 -0.46 19.04 9.82
N GLN A 192 -0.84 20.33 9.68
CA GLN A 192 -2.23 20.73 9.60
C GLN A 192 -2.93 20.10 8.39
N PHE A 193 -2.27 20.04 7.26
CA PHE A 193 -2.69 19.28 6.08
C PHE A 193 -2.11 17.87 6.21
N SER A 194 -2.80 17.00 6.93
CA SER A 194 -2.22 15.76 7.44
C SER A 194 -2.37 14.55 6.52
N SER A 195 -3.36 14.54 5.60
CA SER A 195 -3.51 13.44 4.64
C SER A 195 -2.35 13.43 3.65
N LYS A 196 -1.61 12.34 3.57
CA LYS A 196 -0.32 12.33 2.89
C LYS A 196 -0.04 10.98 2.22
N MET A 197 0.67 11.03 1.10
CA MET A 197 1.32 9.88 0.48
C MET A 197 2.80 10.15 0.38
N ARG A 198 3.60 9.27 0.98
CA ARG A 198 5.07 9.31 0.96
C ARG A 198 5.57 8.32 -0.07
N ARG A 199 6.73 8.59 -0.66
CA ARG A 199 7.39 7.71 -1.64
C ARG A 199 8.84 7.51 -1.26
N PHE A 200 9.29 6.28 -1.34
CA PHE A 200 10.67 5.87 -1.07
C PHE A 200 11.18 5.02 -2.22
N VAL A 201 12.26 5.45 -2.86
CA VAL A 201 12.94 4.62 -3.87
C VAL A 201 13.56 3.42 -3.16
N PHE A 202 13.41 2.23 -3.71
CA PHE A 202 13.99 1.01 -3.17
C PHE A 202 15.11 0.48 -4.09
N PRO A 203 16.27 0.07 -3.54
CA PRO A 203 16.64 0.05 -2.10
C PRO A 203 16.67 1.45 -1.48
N PHE A 204 16.26 1.58 -0.22
CA PHE A 204 16.09 2.85 0.46
C PHE A 204 17.34 3.71 0.49
N THR A 205 17.24 4.95 0.06
CA THR A 205 18.35 5.93 -0.03
C THR A 205 18.30 7.03 1.05
N ASN A 206 17.45 6.88 2.07
CA ASN A 206 17.14 7.91 3.08
C ASN A 206 16.56 9.22 2.50
N GLN A 207 16.12 9.20 1.25
CA GLN A 207 15.39 10.29 0.63
C GLN A 207 13.93 9.88 0.52
N SER A 208 13.05 10.68 1.09
CA SER A 208 11.61 10.56 0.92
C SER A 208 11.08 11.76 0.16
N GLN A 209 10.09 11.51 -0.67
CA GLN A 209 9.24 12.54 -1.23
C GLN A 209 7.83 12.33 -0.71
N ALA A 210 7.08 13.40 -0.51
CA ALA A 210 5.72 13.31 -0.03
C ALA A 210 4.83 14.34 -0.72
N VAL A 211 3.58 13.97 -0.92
CA VAL A 211 2.51 14.82 -1.43
C VAL A 211 1.38 14.87 -0.41
N GLN A 212 0.88 16.07 -0.13
CA GLN A 212 -0.33 16.28 0.66
C GLN A 212 -1.55 16.08 -0.23
N LEU A 213 -2.55 15.35 0.27
CA LEU A 213 -3.71 14.95 -0.52
C LEU A 213 -4.99 15.56 0.02
N GLU A 214 -5.78 16.12 -0.88
CA GLU A 214 -7.10 16.71 -0.61
C GLU A 214 -8.14 16.01 -1.49
N ILE A 215 -9.31 15.72 -0.94
CA ILE A 215 -10.47 15.18 -1.68
C ILE A 215 -11.73 15.97 -1.37
N PHE A 216 -12.68 15.98 -2.31
CA PHE A 216 -14.05 16.41 -2.02
C PHE A 216 -14.81 15.25 -1.38
N HIS A 217 -15.26 15.44 -0.15
CA HIS A 217 -16.05 14.46 0.58
C HIS A 217 -17.53 14.79 0.45
N THR A 218 -18.23 14.03 -0.37
CA THR A 218 -19.60 14.33 -0.79
C THR A 218 -20.61 14.31 0.36
N SER A 219 -20.43 13.41 1.33
CA SER A 219 -21.28 13.30 2.51
C SER A 219 -21.15 14.50 3.46
N HIS A 220 -20.03 15.19 3.42
CA HIS A 220 -19.72 16.34 4.28
C HIS A 220 -19.79 17.68 3.55
N ASP A 221 -20.02 17.67 2.23
CA ASP A 221 -20.05 18.86 1.36
C ASP A 221 -18.81 19.74 1.52
N THR A 222 -17.65 19.13 1.62
CA THR A 222 -16.40 19.86 1.88
C THR A 222 -15.18 19.18 1.29
N TYR A 223 -14.13 19.98 1.08
CA TYR A 223 -12.80 19.46 0.80
C TYR A 223 -12.09 19.08 2.10
N GLU A 224 -11.58 17.88 2.17
CA GLU A 224 -10.88 17.36 3.34
C GLU A 224 -9.39 17.13 3.08
N THR A 225 -8.58 17.59 4.02
CA THR A 225 -7.12 17.56 4.00
C THR A 225 -6.51 16.70 5.12
N HIS A 226 -7.39 16.04 5.90
CA HIS A 226 -7.03 15.27 7.09
C HIS A 226 -7.69 13.90 7.16
N SER A 227 -8.41 13.49 6.11
CA SER A 227 -8.96 12.14 6.01
C SER A 227 -7.86 11.17 5.60
N PRO A 228 -7.63 10.07 6.34
CA PRO A 228 -6.68 9.05 5.94
C PRO A 228 -7.20 8.28 4.73
N ILE A 229 -6.30 7.90 3.84
CA ILE A 229 -6.54 6.81 2.91
C ILE A 229 -6.60 5.53 3.76
N GLU A 230 -7.67 4.76 3.63
CA GLU A 230 -7.80 3.46 4.32
C GLU A 230 -7.07 2.36 3.54
N THR A 231 -7.23 2.37 2.22
CA THR A 231 -6.58 1.45 1.29
C THR A 231 -6.44 2.08 -0.09
N PHE A 232 -5.44 1.67 -0.87
CA PHE A 232 -5.22 2.18 -2.22
C PHE A 232 -4.50 1.17 -3.12
N LEU A 233 -4.61 1.37 -4.43
CA LEU A 233 -3.85 0.61 -5.42
C LEU A 233 -3.56 1.44 -6.68
N PRO A 234 -2.52 1.08 -7.45
CA PRO A 234 -2.33 1.62 -8.79
C PRO A 234 -3.35 1.01 -9.76
N PHE A 235 -4.03 1.87 -10.52
CA PHE A 235 -5.01 1.41 -11.51
C PHE A 235 -5.03 2.31 -12.76
N PRO A 236 -5.05 1.73 -13.98
CA PRO A 236 -5.16 2.51 -15.20
C PRO A 236 -6.59 3.03 -15.37
N ILE A 237 -6.74 4.34 -15.54
CA ILE A 237 -8.02 5.01 -15.83
C ILE A 237 -7.78 5.96 -17.00
N ASN A 238 -8.59 5.83 -18.06
CA ASN A 238 -8.45 6.58 -19.32
C ASN A 238 -7.02 6.51 -19.90
N GLY A 239 -6.41 5.32 -19.85
CA GLY A 239 -5.07 5.07 -20.37
C GLY A 239 -3.92 5.69 -19.57
N GLN A 240 -4.19 6.29 -18.42
CA GLN A 240 -3.20 6.85 -17.50
C GLN A 240 -3.17 6.07 -16.20
N MET A 241 -1.97 5.83 -15.67
CA MET A 241 -1.82 5.21 -14.36
C MET A 241 -2.21 6.20 -13.26
N ASN A 242 -3.11 5.79 -12.41
CA ASN A 242 -3.60 6.54 -11.24
C ASN A 242 -3.39 5.73 -9.96
N ILE A 243 -3.38 6.41 -8.84
CA ILE A 243 -3.68 5.83 -7.54
C ILE A 243 -5.18 5.95 -7.33
N LEU A 244 -5.87 4.81 -7.19
CA LEU A 244 -7.25 4.76 -6.76
C LEU A 244 -7.24 4.54 -5.25
N ALA A 245 -7.82 5.45 -4.49
CA ALA A 245 -7.76 5.49 -3.03
C ALA A 245 -9.15 5.50 -2.42
N GLY A 246 -9.38 4.59 -1.48
CA GLY A 246 -10.57 4.55 -0.63
C GLY A 246 -10.30 5.26 0.69
N TYR A 247 -11.24 6.10 1.11
CA TYR A 247 -11.16 6.91 2.32
C TYR A 247 -12.18 6.48 3.37
N GLY A 248 -11.90 6.77 4.62
CA GLY A 248 -12.86 6.61 5.70
C GLY A 248 -14.16 7.39 5.41
N CYS A 249 -15.30 6.82 5.83
CA CYS A 249 -16.64 7.33 5.50
C CYS A 249 -16.99 7.32 3.99
N SER A 250 -16.23 6.52 3.20
CA SER A 250 -16.55 5.92 1.92
C SER A 250 -16.19 6.60 0.60
N PRO A 251 -15.60 7.80 0.49
CA PRO A 251 -15.19 8.31 -0.80
C PRO A 251 -14.12 7.43 -1.47
N VAL A 252 -14.27 7.24 -2.79
CA VAL A 252 -13.21 6.68 -3.65
C VAL A 252 -12.74 7.78 -4.59
N ALA A 253 -11.46 8.12 -4.49
CA ALA A 253 -10.84 9.17 -5.29
C ALA A 253 -9.67 8.65 -6.11
N LYS A 254 -9.42 9.28 -7.26
CA LYS A 254 -8.24 9.03 -8.07
C LYS A 254 -7.27 10.20 -8.03
N PHE A 255 -5.98 9.87 -8.13
CA PHE A 255 -4.87 10.80 -8.28
C PHE A 255 -3.97 10.32 -9.40
N SER A 256 -3.59 11.19 -10.33
CA SER A 256 -2.60 10.84 -11.36
C SER A 256 -1.28 10.44 -10.69
N LEU A 257 -0.74 9.27 -11.05
CA LEU A 257 0.55 8.80 -10.52
C LEU A 257 1.69 9.77 -10.88
N GLN A 258 1.62 10.37 -12.07
CA GLN A 258 2.57 11.38 -12.51
C GLN A 258 2.48 12.64 -11.62
N ASP A 259 1.28 13.09 -11.29
CA ASP A 259 1.09 14.29 -10.44
C ASP A 259 1.53 14.04 -9.00
N ILE A 260 1.28 12.84 -8.46
CA ILE A 260 1.82 12.42 -7.14
C ILE A 260 3.35 12.50 -7.14
N ARG A 261 3.99 12.15 -8.25
CA ARG A 261 5.46 12.21 -8.37
C ARG A 261 6.01 13.62 -8.53
N SER A 262 5.21 14.59 -8.97
CA SER A 262 5.66 15.92 -9.39
C SER A 262 5.25 17.04 -8.45
N ASN A 263 4.20 16.86 -7.65
CA ASN A 263 3.61 17.91 -6.82
C ASN A 263 3.89 17.69 -5.33
N LYS A 264 3.80 18.77 -4.55
CA LYS A 264 3.84 18.74 -3.08
C LYS A 264 2.45 18.69 -2.45
N GLN A 265 1.44 19.14 -3.18
CA GLN A 265 0.04 19.14 -2.79
C GLN A 265 -0.81 18.82 -4.01
N LEU A 266 -1.81 17.97 -3.83
CA LEU A 266 -2.64 17.48 -4.92
C LEU A 266 -4.08 17.31 -4.46
N ARG A 267 -5.01 17.82 -5.27
CA ARG A 267 -6.43 17.56 -5.12
C ARG A 267 -6.82 16.36 -5.99
N GLY A 268 -7.38 15.35 -5.35
CA GLY A 268 -7.91 14.17 -6.03
C GLY A 268 -9.27 14.43 -6.67
N VAL A 269 -9.62 13.55 -7.57
CA VAL A 269 -10.95 13.53 -8.20
C VAL A 269 -11.77 12.44 -7.54
N THR A 270 -12.75 12.83 -6.74
CA THR A 270 -13.70 11.90 -6.13
C THR A 270 -14.60 11.32 -7.22
N LEU A 271 -14.57 10.00 -7.37
CA LEU A 271 -15.30 9.27 -8.42
C LEU A 271 -16.52 8.51 -7.89
N ALA A 272 -16.49 8.10 -6.65
CA ALA A 272 -17.59 7.37 -6.03
C ALA A 272 -17.73 7.69 -4.55
N GLU A 273 -18.95 7.53 -4.06
CA GLU A 273 -19.34 7.50 -2.66
C GLU A 273 -19.96 6.13 -2.39
N LEU A 274 -19.39 5.34 -1.48
CA LEU A 274 -19.83 3.97 -1.23
C LEU A 274 -20.87 3.85 -0.10
N GLY A 275 -21.45 4.98 0.30
CA GLY A 275 -22.46 5.09 1.34
C GLY A 275 -21.88 5.48 2.70
N GLY A 276 -22.38 6.60 3.24
CA GLY A 276 -21.91 7.16 4.51
C GLY A 276 -21.89 6.13 5.65
N GLY A 277 -20.89 6.23 6.53
CA GLY A 277 -20.66 5.29 7.62
C GLY A 277 -19.92 4.01 7.23
N ASN A 278 -19.75 3.73 5.94
CA ASN A 278 -18.95 2.61 5.44
C ASN A 278 -17.49 2.99 5.28
N ARG A 279 -16.59 2.03 5.41
CA ARG A 279 -15.16 2.20 5.10
C ARG A 279 -14.73 1.13 4.11
N PRO A 280 -14.08 1.50 3.00
CA PRO A 280 -13.32 0.54 2.20
C PRO A 280 -12.14 0.06 3.05
N VAL A 281 -12.15 -1.20 3.47
CA VAL A 281 -11.15 -1.73 4.39
C VAL A 281 -9.97 -2.36 3.67
N ASP A 282 -10.18 -2.79 2.42
CA ASP A 282 -9.14 -3.34 1.58
C ASP A 282 -9.57 -3.34 0.11
N MET A 283 -8.60 -3.31 -0.83
CA MET A 283 -8.89 -3.38 -2.26
C MET A 283 -7.76 -4.03 -3.06
N ILE A 284 -8.16 -4.73 -4.12
CA ILE A 284 -7.23 -5.32 -5.09
C ILE A 284 -7.66 -5.03 -6.52
N ALA A 285 -6.67 -5.00 -7.41
CA ALA A 285 -6.90 -5.05 -8.85
C ALA A 285 -6.72 -6.48 -9.36
N TYR A 286 -7.56 -6.90 -10.28
CA TYR A 286 -7.41 -8.19 -10.96
C TYR A 286 -7.91 -8.14 -12.39
N LYS A 287 -7.46 -9.12 -13.18
CA LYS A 287 -7.88 -9.28 -14.57
C LYS A 287 -8.75 -10.52 -14.72
N LYS A 288 -9.87 -10.37 -15.44
CA LYS A 288 -10.74 -11.47 -15.82
C LYS A 288 -11.30 -11.24 -17.24
N ASP A 289 -11.26 -12.26 -18.06
CA ASP A 289 -11.76 -12.23 -19.45
C ASP A 289 -11.25 -11.03 -20.26
N GLY A 290 -9.95 -10.69 -20.06
CA GLY A 290 -9.28 -9.57 -20.73
C GLY A 290 -9.62 -8.18 -20.21
N LYS A 291 -10.47 -8.05 -19.17
CA LYS A 291 -10.85 -6.79 -18.54
C LYS A 291 -10.21 -6.64 -17.18
N ASP A 292 -9.89 -5.40 -16.82
CA ASP A 292 -9.36 -5.04 -15.52
C ASP A 292 -10.50 -4.61 -14.58
N TYR A 293 -10.41 -5.06 -13.33
CA TYR A 293 -11.39 -4.79 -12.28
C TYR A 293 -10.70 -4.37 -10.99
N VAL A 294 -11.39 -3.57 -10.21
CA VAL A 294 -11.08 -3.31 -8.80
C VAL A 294 -12.14 -3.99 -7.94
N LEU A 295 -11.72 -4.75 -6.96
CA LEU A 295 -12.56 -5.35 -5.94
C LEU A 295 -12.30 -4.66 -4.61
N ILE A 296 -13.36 -4.19 -3.94
CA ILE A 296 -13.30 -3.42 -2.71
C ILE A 296 -14.03 -4.18 -1.61
N ALA A 297 -13.36 -4.49 -0.52
CA ALA A 297 -13.96 -4.98 0.72
C ALA A 297 -14.42 -3.79 1.57
N ASN A 298 -15.56 -3.92 2.21
CA ASN A 298 -16.23 -2.85 2.94
C ASN A 298 -16.56 -3.26 4.37
N SER A 299 -16.51 -2.31 5.32
CA SER A 299 -16.82 -2.58 6.73
C SER A 299 -18.29 -2.88 6.96
N ASP A 300 -19.19 -2.15 6.27
CA ASP A 300 -20.63 -2.15 6.53
C ASP A 300 -21.48 -2.42 5.28
N ARG A 301 -20.85 -2.89 4.21
CA ARG A 301 -21.48 -3.21 2.92
C ARG A 301 -20.97 -4.53 2.38
N THR A 302 -21.62 -5.01 1.33
CA THR A 302 -21.11 -6.10 0.49
C THR A 302 -19.79 -5.68 -0.17
N MET A 303 -19.01 -6.65 -0.65
CA MET A 303 -17.91 -6.34 -1.54
C MET A 303 -18.44 -5.67 -2.82
N MET A 304 -17.66 -4.76 -3.38
CA MET A 304 -18.01 -4.02 -4.58
C MET A 304 -16.95 -4.22 -5.65
N ARG A 305 -17.38 -4.55 -6.86
CA ARG A 305 -16.50 -4.68 -8.04
C ARG A 305 -16.78 -3.54 -9.00
N MET A 306 -15.76 -2.75 -9.31
CA MET A 306 -15.77 -1.73 -10.36
C MET A 306 -14.99 -2.22 -11.57
N SER A 307 -15.50 -2.03 -12.79
CA SER A 307 -14.76 -2.31 -14.01
C SER A 307 -13.91 -1.11 -14.44
N SER A 308 -12.83 -1.36 -15.19
CA SER A 308 -12.07 -0.27 -15.84
C SER A 308 -12.97 0.63 -16.68
N GLU A 309 -13.94 0.05 -17.40
CA GLU A 309 -14.90 0.80 -18.25
C GLU A 309 -15.78 1.76 -17.41
N ASP A 310 -16.24 1.34 -16.21
CA ASP A 310 -17.04 2.18 -15.34
C ASP A 310 -16.18 3.30 -14.73
N LEU A 311 -14.94 2.99 -14.34
CA LEU A 311 -13.98 3.96 -13.84
C LEU A 311 -13.59 5.00 -14.91
N ASP A 312 -13.41 4.57 -16.17
CA ASP A 312 -13.10 5.45 -17.30
C ASP A 312 -14.25 6.44 -17.60
N LYS A 313 -15.50 6.00 -17.41
CA LYS A 313 -16.71 6.82 -17.59
C LYS A 313 -17.05 7.64 -16.33
N GLY A 314 -16.39 7.38 -15.21
CA GLY A 314 -16.63 8.03 -13.93
C GLY A 314 -16.50 9.56 -14.03
N LYS A 315 -17.56 10.25 -13.61
CA LYS A 315 -17.58 11.72 -13.54
C LYS A 315 -17.19 12.18 -12.14
N PRO A 316 -16.48 13.33 -12.03
CA PRO A 316 -16.17 13.90 -10.73
C PRO A 316 -17.42 14.19 -9.91
N LEU A 317 -17.42 13.77 -8.67
CA LEU A 317 -18.40 14.20 -7.67
C LEU A 317 -17.90 15.50 -7.05
N THR A 318 -18.65 16.58 -7.22
CA THR A 318 -18.28 17.95 -6.80
C THR A 318 -19.35 18.63 -5.98
N THR A 319 -20.44 17.92 -5.67
CA THR A 319 -21.57 18.42 -4.90
C THR A 319 -22.01 17.36 -3.90
N VAL A 320 -22.69 17.80 -2.86
CA VAL A 320 -23.25 16.90 -1.85
C VAL A 320 -24.15 15.86 -2.48
N VAL A 321 -24.00 14.62 -2.04
CA VAL A 321 -24.92 13.53 -2.36
C VAL A 321 -26.00 13.49 -1.28
N PRO A 322 -27.26 13.81 -1.62
CA PRO A 322 -28.31 13.88 -0.63
C PRO A 322 -28.68 12.50 -0.10
N GLY A 323 -28.82 12.41 1.20
CA GLY A 323 -29.23 11.18 1.92
C GLY A 323 -28.07 10.47 2.59
N ALA A 324 -28.30 10.08 3.84
CA ALA A 324 -27.36 9.20 4.57
C ALA A 324 -27.33 7.82 3.90
N TYR A 325 -26.14 7.23 3.81
CA TYR A 325 -25.93 5.86 3.29
C TYR A 325 -26.19 5.68 1.78
N VAL A 326 -26.34 6.74 1.00
CA VAL A 326 -26.54 6.66 -0.45
C VAL A 326 -25.21 6.43 -1.16
N ASN A 327 -25.21 5.52 -2.12
CA ASN A 327 -24.11 5.33 -3.04
C ASN A 327 -24.27 6.28 -4.24
N ALA A 328 -23.15 6.81 -4.74
CA ALA A 328 -23.15 7.69 -5.91
C ALA A 328 -21.87 7.53 -6.74
N GLY A 329 -21.90 8.05 -7.96
CA GLY A 329 -20.75 8.08 -8.85
C GLY A 329 -20.62 6.82 -9.70
N VAL A 330 -19.42 6.23 -9.73
CA VAL A 330 -19.09 5.06 -10.55
C VAL A 330 -19.98 3.86 -10.25
N ASN A 331 -20.48 3.22 -11.29
CA ASN A 331 -21.23 1.98 -11.16
C ASN A 331 -20.36 0.85 -10.61
N TYR A 332 -20.96 -0.05 -9.87
CA TYR A 332 -20.31 -1.25 -9.37
C TYR A 332 -21.26 -2.45 -9.36
N LEU A 333 -20.69 -3.64 -9.37
CA LEU A 333 -21.41 -4.87 -9.08
C LEU A 333 -21.29 -5.17 -7.58
N ALA A 334 -22.42 -5.27 -6.89
CA ALA A 334 -22.46 -5.76 -5.52
C ALA A 334 -22.25 -7.28 -5.51
N ILE A 335 -21.20 -7.73 -4.83
CA ILE A 335 -20.91 -9.14 -4.62
C ILE A 335 -21.51 -9.54 -3.27
N ALA A 336 -22.31 -10.61 -3.25
CA ALA A 336 -23.04 -11.05 -2.05
C ALA A 336 -22.12 -11.66 -0.97
N GLU A 337 -21.01 -10.98 -0.69
CA GLU A 337 -20.04 -11.32 0.36
C GLU A 337 -19.93 -10.14 1.32
N VAL A 338 -20.06 -10.43 2.62
CA VAL A 338 -19.97 -9.43 3.70
C VAL A 338 -18.94 -9.87 4.74
N GLY A 339 -18.46 -8.91 5.53
CA GLY A 339 -17.53 -9.19 6.62
C GLY A 339 -16.11 -9.55 6.16
N VAL A 340 -15.75 -9.28 4.91
CA VAL A 340 -14.37 -9.40 4.44
C VAL A 340 -13.54 -8.29 5.07
N MET A 341 -12.54 -8.68 5.86
CA MET A 341 -11.68 -7.79 6.62
C MET A 341 -10.32 -7.57 5.95
N GLN A 342 -9.84 -8.57 5.22
CA GLN A 342 -8.59 -8.55 4.45
C GLN A 342 -8.79 -9.30 3.14
N LEU A 343 -8.14 -8.86 2.08
CA LEU A 343 -8.29 -9.37 0.74
C LEU A 343 -6.97 -9.27 -0.02
N ASP A 344 -6.52 -10.36 -0.66
CA ASP A 344 -5.37 -10.30 -1.56
C ASP A 344 -5.52 -11.27 -2.73
N ASP A 345 -4.69 -11.08 -3.76
CA ASP A 345 -4.66 -11.94 -4.94
C ASP A 345 -3.88 -13.23 -4.65
N PHE A 346 -4.54 -14.38 -4.77
CA PHE A 346 -3.91 -15.65 -4.43
C PHE A 346 -3.35 -16.37 -5.66
N ASN A 347 -4.18 -16.59 -6.66
CA ASN A 347 -3.80 -17.22 -7.93
C ASN A 347 -4.78 -16.81 -9.04
N ASP A 348 -4.59 -17.32 -10.24
CA ASP A 348 -5.42 -16.97 -11.40
C ASP A 348 -6.92 -17.26 -11.21
N LYS A 349 -7.27 -18.19 -10.30
CA LYS A 349 -8.66 -18.63 -10.08
C LYS A 349 -9.28 -18.05 -8.81
N SER A 350 -8.47 -17.61 -7.85
CA SER A 350 -8.94 -17.30 -6.50
C SER A 350 -8.26 -16.09 -5.88
N PHE A 351 -9.03 -15.36 -5.09
CA PHE A 351 -8.55 -14.46 -4.05
C PHE A 351 -8.31 -15.24 -2.76
N ILE A 352 -7.59 -14.64 -1.81
CA ILE A 352 -7.56 -15.07 -0.40
C ILE A 352 -8.20 -13.97 0.44
N VAL A 353 -9.05 -14.35 1.38
CA VAL A 353 -9.75 -13.39 2.24
C VAL A 353 -9.68 -13.83 3.70
N ILE A 354 -9.63 -12.86 4.60
CA ILE A 354 -10.03 -13.05 5.99
C ILE A 354 -11.43 -12.50 6.13
N GLN A 355 -12.37 -13.38 6.44
CA GLN A 355 -13.77 -13.04 6.51
C GLN A 355 -14.36 -13.40 7.89
N ARG A 356 -15.14 -12.48 8.43
CA ARG A 356 -15.90 -12.66 9.66
C ARG A 356 -17.11 -13.56 9.40
N ASN A 357 -17.24 -14.61 10.17
CA ASN A 357 -18.42 -15.44 10.19
C ASN A 357 -19.59 -14.69 10.84
N ILE A 358 -20.71 -14.57 10.14
CA ILE A 358 -21.88 -13.83 10.59
C ILE A 358 -22.61 -14.50 11.77
N ASN A 359 -22.41 -15.80 11.99
CA ASN A 359 -23.11 -16.56 13.01
C ASN A 359 -22.47 -16.45 14.40
N ASP A 360 -21.14 -16.41 14.47
CA ASP A 360 -20.38 -16.46 15.72
C ASP A 360 -19.31 -15.39 15.85
N GLY A 361 -19.06 -14.63 14.77
CA GLY A 361 -18.06 -13.55 14.75
C GLY A 361 -16.63 -14.00 14.59
N SER A 362 -16.35 -15.31 14.52
CA SER A 362 -15.00 -15.85 14.27
C SER A 362 -14.45 -15.42 12.91
N LEU A 363 -13.13 -15.42 12.75
CA LEU A 363 -12.49 -15.10 11.48
C LEU A 363 -12.06 -16.38 10.74
N ASN A 364 -12.33 -16.44 9.45
CA ASN A 364 -11.89 -17.52 8.60
C ASN A 364 -10.96 -16.98 7.51
N LEU A 365 -9.78 -17.58 7.35
CA LEU A 365 -8.92 -17.37 6.20
C LEU A 365 -9.28 -18.40 5.13
N LYS A 366 -9.75 -17.96 3.96
CA LYS A 366 -10.19 -18.88 2.90
C LYS A 366 -9.96 -18.32 1.51
N THR A 367 -9.77 -19.20 0.56
CA THR A 367 -9.82 -18.83 -0.87
C THR A 367 -11.27 -18.58 -1.31
N MET A 368 -11.44 -17.58 -2.15
CA MET A 368 -12.71 -17.21 -2.78
C MET A 368 -12.51 -17.19 -4.31
N GLU A 369 -13.36 -17.92 -5.04
CA GLU A 369 -13.21 -18.03 -6.50
C GLU A 369 -13.52 -16.71 -7.22
N LYS A 370 -12.74 -16.40 -8.27
CA LYS A 370 -12.93 -15.25 -9.17
C LYS A 370 -14.06 -15.51 -10.18
N TRP A 371 -15.27 -15.84 -9.69
CA TRP A 371 -16.39 -16.16 -10.57
C TRP A 371 -17.10 -14.93 -11.16
N PHE A 372 -16.89 -13.76 -10.59
CA PHE A 372 -17.50 -12.48 -11.00
C PHE A 372 -16.54 -11.58 -11.77
#